data_bda78a671c9205f63935b83fdea2b7af
#
_entry.id   bda78a671c9205f63935b83fdea2b7af
#
_cell.length_a   1.000
_cell.length_b   1.000
_cell.length_c   1.000
_cell.angle_alpha   90.00
_cell.angle_beta   90.00
_cell.angle_gamma   90.00
#
_symmetry.space_group_name_H-M   'P 1'
#
loop_
_entity.id
_entity.type
_entity.pdbx_description
1 polymer ?
#
loop_
_entity_poly.entity_id
_entity_poly.type
_entity_poly.pdbx_seq_one_letter_code
_entity_poly.pdbx_strand_id
1 'polypeptide(L)'
;MNHAQELSLHTVRHNVHKLGNRSLHLELWHTPDHSVTWLPIPKNGYSVVKEVVCINNWQMSYWHGDSKISGESFCVIRNPITRLFTGLREFYSRTEDPVLGVLNWPDMLDAFYQEPQLFDEHCEPQCFYLHGFRPTRWIKYNSMASNLAQWSRFPPNKIINQQSANTSKAGNLWNLYCKYQQQANRILASHWKCDMDLWHNPLGEVDNLL
;
A
#
# COMPACT_ATOMS: atom_id res chain seq x y z
N MET A 1 -14.88 14.22 16.62
CA MET A 1 -14.18 13.08 16.00
C MET A 1 -15.12 11.90 16.06
N ASN A 2 -15.34 11.19 14.97
CA ASN A 2 -16.18 10.02 15.03
C ASN A 2 -15.32 8.79 15.39
N HIS A 3 -15.95 7.75 15.92
CA HIS A 3 -15.28 6.54 16.44
C HIS A 3 -14.33 5.86 15.43
N ALA A 4 -14.60 5.99 14.12
CA ALA A 4 -13.73 5.48 13.07
C ALA A 4 -12.42 6.30 12.91
N GLN A 5 -12.47 7.61 13.19
CA GLN A 5 -11.26 8.46 13.20
C GLN A 5 -10.41 8.22 14.44
N GLU A 6 -11.04 7.91 15.59
CA GLU A 6 -10.31 7.52 16.79
C GLU A 6 -9.65 6.15 16.64
N LEU A 7 -10.33 5.17 16.04
CA LEU A 7 -9.76 3.86 15.72
C LEU A 7 -8.60 3.97 14.71
N SER A 8 -8.74 4.79 13.67
CA SER A 8 -7.66 5.07 12.72
C SER A 8 -6.44 5.70 13.40
N LEU A 9 -6.66 6.71 14.24
CA LEU A 9 -5.59 7.36 15.02
C LEU A 9 -4.98 6.43 16.07
N HIS A 10 -5.78 5.56 16.68
CA HIS A 10 -5.30 4.58 17.65
C HIS A 10 -4.46 3.48 16.97
N THR A 11 -4.89 2.99 15.83
CA THR A 11 -4.15 2.03 15.00
C THR A 11 -2.83 2.64 14.51
N VAL A 12 -2.85 3.88 14.02
CA VAL A 12 -1.63 4.64 13.66
C VAL A 12 -0.67 4.76 14.85
N ARG A 13 -1.17 5.13 16.03
CA ARG A 13 -0.34 5.27 17.23
C ARG A 13 0.24 3.94 17.71
N HIS A 14 -0.51 2.86 17.62
CA HIS A 14 -0.07 1.55 18.11
C HIS A 14 0.98 0.92 17.20
N ASN A 15 0.83 1.07 15.87
CA ASN A 15 1.80 0.60 14.91
C ASN A 15 3.09 1.44 14.90
N VAL A 16 3.01 2.73 15.21
CA VAL A 16 4.18 3.56 15.51
C VAL A 16 4.95 3.00 16.72
N HIS A 17 4.27 2.48 17.72
CA HIS A 17 4.93 1.81 18.85
C HIS A 17 5.53 0.44 18.49
N LYS A 18 4.89 -0.35 17.61
CA LYS A 18 5.44 -1.62 17.10
C LYS A 18 6.65 -1.43 16.18
N LEU A 19 6.68 -0.36 15.42
CA LEU A 19 7.85 0.04 14.62
C LEU A 19 9.00 0.57 15.48
N GLY A 20 8.85 0.53 16.81
CA GLY A 20 9.84 0.89 17.81
C GLY A 20 10.45 2.24 17.54
N ASN A 21 9.92 3.32 18.10
CA ASN A 21 10.44 4.70 18.04
C ASN A 21 11.05 5.16 16.69
N ARG A 22 10.84 4.40 15.63
CA ARG A 22 11.15 4.85 14.28
C ARG A 22 10.06 5.86 13.95
N SER A 23 10.41 7.14 14.00
CA SER A 23 9.64 8.17 13.30
C SER A 23 9.25 7.55 11.95
N LEU A 24 7.99 7.69 11.53
CA LEU A 24 7.52 7.24 10.21
C LEU A 24 8.32 8.00 9.15
N HIS A 25 9.52 7.51 8.87
CA HIS A 25 10.33 7.99 7.76
C HIS A 25 9.80 7.28 6.52
N LEU A 26 8.90 7.95 5.81
CA LEU A 26 8.48 7.44 4.53
C LEU A 26 9.66 7.52 3.57
N GLU A 27 10.01 6.37 3.01
CA GLU A 27 11.02 6.26 1.98
C GLU A 27 10.54 7.02 0.73
N LEU A 28 11.36 7.88 0.19
CA LEU A 28 11.15 8.59 -1.07
C LEU A 28 12.28 8.29 -2.03
N TRP A 29 11.96 8.14 -3.30
CA TRP A 29 12.93 7.96 -4.36
C TRP A 29 12.81 9.09 -5.38
N HIS A 30 13.94 9.73 -5.69
CA HIS A 30 14.02 10.87 -6.60
C HIS A 30 14.87 10.55 -7.81
N THR A 31 14.47 11.03 -8.98
CA THR A 31 15.37 11.09 -10.13
C THR A 31 16.64 11.86 -9.78
N PRO A 32 17.79 11.62 -10.46
CA PRO A 32 19.03 12.35 -10.19
C PRO A 32 18.91 13.88 -10.30
N ASP A 33 17.99 14.37 -11.10
CA ASP A 33 17.68 15.79 -11.28
C ASP A 33 16.56 16.29 -10.36
N HIS A 34 16.04 15.46 -9.48
CA HIS A 34 14.90 15.73 -8.59
C HIS A 34 13.61 16.18 -9.30
N SER A 35 13.46 15.92 -10.60
CA SER A 35 12.26 16.28 -11.36
C SER A 35 11.07 15.37 -11.06
N VAL A 36 11.31 14.12 -10.65
CA VAL A 36 10.27 13.15 -10.32
C VAL A 36 10.58 12.47 -8.98
N THR A 37 9.54 12.33 -8.16
CA THR A 37 9.60 11.66 -6.86
C THR A 37 8.59 10.52 -6.80
N TRP A 38 9.03 9.36 -6.32
CA TRP A 38 8.16 8.23 -6.02
C TRP A 38 8.08 8.00 -4.51
N LEU A 39 6.83 7.89 -3.99
CA LEU A 39 6.55 7.39 -2.66
C LEU A 39 6.09 5.94 -2.76
N PRO A 40 6.87 4.99 -2.25
CA PRO A 40 6.52 3.58 -2.26
C PRO A 40 5.45 3.25 -1.21
N ILE A 41 4.47 2.47 -1.64
CA ILE A 41 3.49 1.85 -0.75
C ILE A 41 3.67 0.33 -0.82
N PRO A 42 3.89 -0.37 0.30
CA PRO A 42 4.03 -1.82 0.33
C PRO A 42 2.85 -2.52 -0.35
N LYS A 43 3.12 -3.61 -1.07
CA LYS A 43 2.14 -4.41 -1.86
C LYS A 43 1.53 -3.71 -3.07
N ASN A 44 1.95 -2.50 -3.38
CA ASN A 44 1.51 -1.75 -4.56
C ASN A 44 2.55 -1.77 -5.70
N GLY A 45 3.26 -2.88 -5.89
CA GLY A 45 4.30 -2.98 -6.91
C GLY A 45 5.68 -2.50 -6.44
N TYR A 46 5.88 -2.37 -5.14
CA TYR A 46 7.11 -1.89 -4.52
C TYR A 46 8.37 -2.52 -5.13
N SER A 47 8.46 -3.85 -5.16
CA SER A 47 9.65 -4.56 -5.66
C SER A 47 9.94 -4.25 -7.13
N VAL A 48 8.89 -4.14 -7.94
CA VAL A 48 9.00 -3.85 -9.38
C VAL A 48 9.50 -2.43 -9.60
N VAL A 49 8.88 -1.44 -8.94
CA VAL A 49 9.29 -0.04 -9.07
C VAL A 49 10.67 0.18 -8.45
N LYS A 50 10.98 -0.48 -7.33
CA LYS A 50 12.29 -0.39 -6.68
C LYS A 50 13.42 -0.88 -7.58
N GLU A 51 13.25 -2.01 -8.24
CA GLU A 51 14.25 -2.49 -9.22
C GLU A 51 14.49 -1.45 -10.31
N VAL A 52 13.41 -0.86 -10.76
CA VAL A 52 13.37 0.16 -11.76
C VAL A 52 14.14 1.41 -11.33
N VAL A 53 13.85 1.99 -10.19
CA VAL A 53 14.50 3.21 -9.69
C VAL A 53 15.98 2.96 -9.39
N CYS A 54 16.33 1.78 -8.87
CA CYS A 54 17.71 1.39 -8.63
C CYS A 54 18.55 1.31 -9.93
N ILE A 55 18.01 0.70 -11.00
CA ILE A 55 18.70 0.62 -12.31
C ILE A 55 18.94 2.02 -12.90
N ASN A 56 18.08 2.99 -12.59
CA ASN A 56 18.19 4.36 -13.10
C ASN A 56 18.89 5.33 -12.13
N ASN A 57 19.55 4.80 -11.12
CA ASN A 57 20.31 5.59 -10.14
C ASN A 57 19.48 6.66 -9.42
N TRP A 58 18.21 6.36 -9.15
CA TRP A 58 17.41 7.25 -8.32
C TRP A 58 17.98 7.30 -6.91
N GLN A 59 17.87 8.47 -6.30
CA GLN A 59 18.37 8.73 -4.95
C GLN A 59 17.27 8.51 -3.93
N MET A 60 17.59 7.82 -2.84
CA MET A 60 16.67 7.59 -1.75
C MET A 60 16.84 8.67 -0.68
N SER A 61 15.72 9.18 -0.20
CA SER A 61 15.63 10.07 0.98
C SER A 61 14.46 9.64 1.88
N TYR A 62 14.28 10.36 2.97
CA TYR A 62 13.15 10.15 3.86
C TYR A 62 12.30 11.42 3.93
N TRP A 63 10.99 11.25 3.91
CA TRP A 63 10.04 12.35 4.06
C TRP A 63 9.65 12.52 5.52
N HIS A 64 9.65 13.76 5.99
CA HIS A 64 9.41 14.13 7.38
C HIS A 64 8.12 14.95 7.57
N GLY A 65 7.16 14.85 6.66
CA GLY A 65 5.83 15.44 6.80
C GLY A 65 5.71 16.90 6.34
N ASP A 66 6.75 17.69 6.45
CA ASP A 66 6.80 19.12 6.13
C ASP A 66 7.72 19.47 4.94
N SER A 67 8.40 18.48 4.41
CA SER A 67 9.31 18.65 3.28
C SER A 67 8.52 18.98 2.01
N LYS A 68 8.80 20.11 1.38
CA LYS A 68 8.26 20.42 0.05
C LYS A 68 8.94 19.54 -0.99
N ILE A 69 8.13 18.77 -1.70
CA ILE A 69 8.59 18.01 -2.86
C ILE A 69 8.50 18.92 -4.07
N SER A 70 9.64 19.15 -4.71
CA SER A 70 9.70 19.87 -5.99
C SER A 70 9.49 18.89 -7.14
N GLY A 71 8.83 19.34 -8.19
CA GLY A 71 8.61 18.54 -9.40
C GLY A 71 7.40 17.62 -9.33
N GLU A 72 7.35 16.64 -10.23
CA GLU A 72 6.28 15.65 -10.31
C GLU A 72 6.46 14.58 -9.23
N SER A 73 5.38 14.14 -8.62
CA SER A 73 5.43 13.06 -7.64
C SER A 73 4.35 12.03 -7.89
N PHE A 74 4.62 10.75 -7.60
CA PHE A 74 3.64 9.72 -7.80
C PHE A 74 3.63 8.64 -6.71
N CYS A 75 2.45 8.04 -6.56
CA CYS A 75 2.23 6.80 -5.83
C CYS A 75 1.57 5.77 -6.75
N VAL A 76 1.89 4.51 -6.53
CA VAL A 76 1.14 3.41 -7.12
C VAL A 76 0.07 2.97 -6.15
N ILE A 77 -1.19 2.97 -6.60
CA ILE A 77 -2.33 2.46 -5.82
C ILE A 77 -2.82 1.14 -6.39
N ARG A 78 -3.26 0.27 -5.51
CA ARG A 78 -3.79 -1.05 -5.86
C ARG A 78 -5.23 -1.15 -5.43
N ASN A 79 -6.02 -1.99 -6.13
CA ASN A 79 -7.38 -2.30 -5.71
C ASN A 79 -7.38 -2.82 -4.26
N PRO A 80 -8.14 -2.20 -3.33
CA PRO A 80 -8.10 -2.52 -1.91
C PRO A 80 -8.42 -3.98 -1.61
N ILE A 81 -9.35 -4.59 -2.36
CA ILE A 81 -9.71 -6.01 -2.21
C ILE A 81 -8.47 -6.90 -2.44
N THR A 82 -7.82 -6.72 -3.59
CA THR A 82 -6.64 -7.54 -3.92
C THR A 82 -5.46 -7.24 -3.01
N ARG A 83 -5.36 -6.01 -2.52
CA ARG A 83 -4.32 -5.61 -1.58
C ARG A 83 -4.52 -6.23 -0.20
N LEU A 84 -5.75 -6.24 0.33
CA LEU A 84 -6.10 -6.88 1.60
C LEU A 84 -5.65 -8.35 1.62
N PHE A 85 -6.10 -9.14 0.65
CA PHE A 85 -5.71 -10.55 0.59
C PHE A 85 -4.21 -10.76 0.33
N THR A 86 -3.56 -9.85 -0.38
CA THR A 86 -2.10 -9.93 -0.57
C THR A 86 -1.35 -9.62 0.71
N GLY A 87 -1.78 -8.62 1.47
CA GLY A 87 -1.20 -8.27 2.76
C GLY A 87 -1.33 -9.41 3.76
N LEU A 88 -2.55 -9.91 3.96
CA LEU A 88 -2.81 -11.02 4.87
C LEU A 88 -2.04 -12.29 4.50
N ARG A 89 -1.93 -12.61 3.20
CA ARG A 89 -1.13 -13.76 2.75
C ARG A 89 0.36 -13.58 3.04
N GLU A 90 0.88 -12.39 2.86
CA GLU A 90 2.29 -12.10 3.17
C GLU A 90 2.53 -12.19 4.68
N PHE A 91 1.66 -11.60 5.48
CA PHE A 91 1.71 -11.72 6.93
C PHE A 91 1.70 -13.20 7.35
N TYR A 92 0.75 -13.98 6.85
CA TYR A 92 0.64 -15.41 7.14
C TYR A 92 1.91 -16.19 6.78
N SER A 93 2.57 -15.82 5.69
CA SER A 93 3.80 -16.50 5.26
C SER A 93 5.04 -16.14 6.08
N ARG A 94 4.98 -15.09 6.90
CA ARG A 94 6.10 -14.56 7.66
C ARG A 94 5.91 -14.60 9.17
N THR A 95 4.66 -14.74 9.61
CA THR A 95 4.39 -14.70 11.05
C THR A 95 4.98 -15.92 11.75
N GLU A 96 5.70 -15.66 12.83
CA GLU A 96 6.20 -16.67 13.77
C GLU A 96 5.22 -16.86 14.93
N ASP A 97 4.12 -16.10 14.94
CA ASP A 97 3.09 -16.21 15.97
C ASP A 97 2.39 -17.59 15.85
N PRO A 98 2.44 -18.44 16.91
CA PRO A 98 1.91 -19.81 16.85
C PRO A 98 0.38 -19.86 16.74
N VAL A 99 -0.32 -18.80 17.12
CA VAL A 99 -1.79 -18.70 17.02
C VAL A 99 -2.19 -18.19 15.64
N LEU A 100 -1.63 -17.04 15.23
CA LEU A 100 -1.97 -16.41 13.96
C LEU A 100 -1.47 -17.23 12.75
N GLY A 101 -0.35 -17.92 12.89
CA GLY A 101 0.26 -18.75 11.83
C GLY A 101 -0.52 -20.03 11.49
N VAL A 102 -1.53 -20.41 12.28
CA VAL A 102 -2.36 -21.61 12.04
C VAL A 102 -3.81 -21.28 11.67
N LEU A 103 -4.19 -20.01 11.64
CA LEU A 103 -5.55 -19.60 11.29
C LEU A 103 -5.89 -19.94 9.84
N ASN A 104 -7.11 -20.42 9.61
CA ASN A 104 -7.69 -20.48 8.28
C ASN A 104 -8.14 -19.08 7.83
N TRP A 105 -8.52 -18.92 6.55
CA TRP A 105 -8.90 -17.62 6.00
C TRP A 105 -10.06 -16.91 6.72
N PRO A 106 -11.19 -17.58 7.06
CA PRO A 106 -12.26 -16.93 7.81
C PRO A 106 -11.79 -16.41 9.16
N ASP A 107 -11.09 -17.23 9.93
CA ASP A 107 -10.63 -16.88 11.27
C ASP A 107 -9.58 -15.75 11.21
N MET A 108 -8.71 -15.76 10.20
CA MET A 108 -7.73 -14.69 9.98
C MET A 108 -8.40 -13.36 9.60
N LEU A 109 -9.44 -13.37 8.78
CA LEU A 109 -10.20 -12.17 8.44
C LEU A 109 -10.96 -11.65 9.65
N ASP A 110 -11.53 -12.52 10.46
CA ASP A 110 -12.22 -12.12 11.70
C ASP A 110 -11.23 -11.60 12.74
N ALA A 111 -10.08 -12.24 12.91
CA ALA A 111 -9.01 -11.75 13.79
C ALA A 111 -8.50 -10.38 13.33
N PHE A 112 -8.29 -10.18 12.02
CA PHE A 112 -7.88 -8.89 11.50
C PHE A 112 -8.95 -7.81 11.70
N TYR A 113 -10.22 -8.15 11.56
CA TYR A 113 -11.30 -7.20 11.83
C TYR A 113 -11.36 -6.78 13.29
N GLN A 114 -11.16 -7.71 14.22
CA GLN A 114 -11.24 -7.45 15.67
C GLN A 114 -10.00 -6.72 16.20
N GLU A 115 -8.82 -7.15 15.75
CA GLU A 115 -7.54 -6.72 16.30
C GLU A 115 -6.52 -6.46 15.19
N PRO A 116 -6.75 -5.46 14.29
CA PRO A 116 -5.86 -5.18 13.17
C PRO A 116 -4.41 -4.85 13.61
N GLN A 117 -4.24 -4.37 14.84
CA GLN A 117 -2.93 -4.05 15.41
C GLN A 117 -2.03 -5.28 15.66
N LEU A 118 -2.56 -6.49 15.60
CA LEU A 118 -1.75 -7.71 15.69
C LEU A 118 -1.05 -8.06 14.37
N PHE A 119 -1.45 -7.42 13.29
CA PHE A 119 -0.90 -7.65 11.95
C PHE A 119 0.20 -6.64 11.63
N ASP A 120 1.05 -7.00 10.67
CA ASP A 120 2.19 -6.18 10.29
C ASP A 120 1.83 -5.07 9.29
N GLU A 121 2.83 -4.27 8.92
CA GLU A 121 2.70 -3.17 7.98
C GLU A 121 2.17 -3.55 6.60
N HIS A 122 2.26 -4.83 6.20
CA HIS A 122 1.71 -5.28 4.93
C HIS A 122 0.18 -5.28 4.89
N CYS A 123 -0.44 -5.28 6.06
CA CYS A 123 -1.88 -5.27 6.25
C CYS A 123 -2.46 -3.87 6.48
N GLU A 124 -1.62 -2.83 6.56
CA GLU A 124 -2.07 -1.45 6.73
C GLU A 124 -2.75 -0.91 5.47
N PRO A 125 -3.76 -0.04 5.61
CA PRO A 125 -4.36 0.67 4.47
C PRO A 125 -3.31 1.47 3.67
N GLN A 126 -3.55 1.67 2.38
CA GLN A 126 -2.67 2.51 1.55
C GLN A 126 -2.61 3.95 2.05
N CYS A 127 -3.75 4.47 2.50
CA CYS A 127 -3.87 5.81 3.05
C CYS A 127 -2.95 6.04 4.26
N PHE A 128 -2.65 4.97 5.03
CA PHE A 128 -1.70 5.03 6.13
C PHE A 128 -0.30 5.51 5.67
N TYR A 129 0.17 5.01 4.53
CA TYR A 129 1.50 5.35 3.99
C TYR A 129 1.55 6.75 3.37
N LEU A 130 0.42 7.34 3.09
CA LEU A 130 0.40 8.69 2.52
C LEU A 130 0.76 9.75 3.57
N HIS A 131 0.31 9.59 4.79
CA HIS A 131 0.62 10.43 5.96
C HIS A 131 0.82 11.92 5.61
N GLY A 132 -0.18 12.52 4.95
CA GLY A 132 -0.10 13.89 4.43
C GLY A 132 0.66 14.07 3.12
N PHE A 133 1.32 13.04 2.59
CA PHE A 133 1.91 13.10 1.26
C PHE A 133 0.84 13.15 0.18
N ARG A 134 0.90 14.15 -0.68
CA ARG A 134 -0.04 14.33 -1.80
C ARG A 134 0.72 14.25 -3.11
N PRO A 135 0.70 13.09 -3.78
CA PRO A 135 1.33 12.97 -5.08
C PRO A 135 0.60 13.82 -6.12
N THR A 136 1.34 14.36 -7.05
CA THR A 136 0.76 15.03 -8.22
C THR A 136 0.11 14.04 -9.19
N ARG A 137 0.44 12.75 -9.06
CA ARG A 137 -0.06 11.70 -9.94
C ARG A 137 -0.31 10.38 -9.19
N TRP A 138 -1.49 9.81 -9.42
CA TRP A 138 -1.87 8.48 -8.96
C TRP A 138 -1.77 7.47 -10.09
N ILE A 139 -1.06 6.37 -9.88
CA ILE A 139 -0.91 5.30 -10.86
C ILE A 139 -1.62 4.05 -10.34
N LYS A 140 -2.65 3.59 -11.04
CA LYS A 140 -3.26 2.29 -10.71
C LYS A 140 -2.29 1.16 -11.05
N TYR A 141 -2.18 0.19 -10.17
CA TYR A 141 -1.27 -0.96 -10.30
C TYR A 141 -1.35 -1.63 -11.68
N ASN A 142 -2.56 -1.77 -12.23
CA ASN A 142 -2.78 -2.43 -13.52
C ASN A 142 -2.23 -1.63 -14.72
N SER A 143 -2.06 -0.32 -14.57
CA SER A 143 -1.48 0.57 -15.59
C SER A 143 -0.05 1.00 -15.25
N MET A 144 0.55 0.41 -14.22
CA MET A 144 1.86 0.82 -13.71
C MET A 144 2.93 0.74 -14.81
N ALA A 145 2.99 -0.35 -15.56
CA ALA A 145 4.00 -0.54 -16.60
C ALA A 145 3.95 0.53 -17.68
N SER A 146 2.76 0.82 -18.21
CA SER A 146 2.58 1.85 -19.26
C SER A 146 2.84 3.26 -18.76
N ASN A 147 2.51 3.56 -17.49
CA ASN A 147 2.77 4.86 -16.91
C ASN A 147 4.25 5.07 -16.61
N LEU A 148 4.94 4.07 -16.05
CA LEU A 148 6.36 4.15 -15.76
C LEU A 148 7.19 4.27 -17.06
N ALA A 149 6.77 3.63 -18.13
CA ALA A 149 7.43 3.74 -19.44
C ALA A 149 7.45 5.17 -19.98
N GLN A 150 6.49 6.03 -19.60
CA GLN A 150 6.45 7.43 -20.00
C GLN A 150 7.54 8.29 -19.34
N TRP A 151 7.92 7.95 -18.10
CA TRP A 151 8.93 8.70 -17.36
C TRP A 151 10.34 8.16 -17.53
N SER A 152 10.48 7.06 -18.20
CA SER A 152 11.68 6.31 -18.01
C SER A 152 12.34 5.94 -19.31
N ARG A 153 13.62 6.00 -19.25
CA ARG A 153 14.56 5.20 -20.02
C ARG A 153 14.40 3.69 -19.68
N PHE A 154 13.18 3.26 -19.28
CA PHE A 154 12.89 1.89 -18.93
C PHE A 154 12.59 1.03 -20.14
N PRO A 155 13.12 -0.17 -20.22
CA PRO A 155 12.57 -1.18 -21.10
C PRO A 155 11.21 -1.65 -20.52
N PRO A 156 10.07 -1.31 -21.16
CA PRO A 156 8.72 -1.70 -20.67
C PRO A 156 8.58 -3.19 -20.42
N ASN A 157 9.33 -3.99 -21.15
CA ASN A 157 9.27 -5.46 -21.13
C ASN A 157 9.64 -6.07 -19.76
N LYS A 158 10.56 -5.48 -19.00
CA LYS A 158 10.91 -5.98 -17.66
C LYS A 158 9.77 -5.78 -16.67
N ILE A 159 9.13 -4.62 -16.70
CA ILE A 159 8.01 -4.29 -15.81
C ILE A 159 6.82 -5.20 -16.11
N ILE A 160 6.50 -5.39 -17.40
CA ILE A 160 5.39 -6.24 -17.86
C ILE A 160 5.60 -7.69 -17.44
N ASN A 161 6.82 -8.22 -17.58
CA ASN A 161 7.12 -9.60 -17.21
C ASN A 161 7.01 -9.86 -15.70
N GLN A 162 7.46 -8.93 -14.86
CA GLN A 162 7.32 -9.05 -13.41
C GLN A 162 5.87 -8.85 -12.95
N GLN A 163 5.11 -7.95 -13.59
CA GLN A 163 3.68 -7.81 -13.34
C GLN A 163 2.91 -9.08 -13.70
N SER A 164 3.20 -9.71 -14.85
CA SER A 164 2.50 -10.93 -15.29
C SER A 164 2.79 -12.11 -14.36
N ALA A 165 4.01 -12.26 -13.86
CA ALA A 165 4.34 -13.26 -12.85
C ALA A 165 3.57 -13.06 -11.54
N ASN A 166 3.29 -11.81 -11.16
CA ASN A 166 2.49 -11.49 -9.98
C ASN A 166 0.98 -11.59 -10.24
N THR A 167 0.53 -11.36 -11.48
CA THR A 167 -0.88 -11.40 -11.86
C THR A 167 -1.42 -12.84 -11.93
N SER A 168 -0.58 -13.82 -12.28
CA SER A 168 -0.97 -15.23 -12.21
C SER A 168 -1.36 -15.68 -10.79
N LYS A 169 -0.80 -15.02 -9.77
CA LYS A 169 -1.18 -15.19 -8.36
C LYS A 169 -2.44 -14.40 -7.99
N ALA A 170 -2.85 -13.41 -8.78
CA ALA A 170 -4.01 -12.55 -8.49
C ALA A 170 -5.35 -13.27 -8.74
N GLY A 171 -5.41 -14.22 -9.67
CA GLY A 171 -6.61 -15.03 -9.92
C GLY A 171 -7.13 -15.72 -8.65
N ASN A 172 -6.22 -16.22 -7.83
CA ASN A 172 -6.57 -16.82 -6.53
C ASN A 172 -7.13 -15.80 -5.52
N LEU A 173 -6.70 -14.54 -5.58
CA LEU A 173 -7.14 -13.51 -4.63
C LEU A 173 -8.59 -13.10 -4.86
N TRP A 174 -9.03 -13.02 -6.11
CA TRP A 174 -10.42 -12.75 -6.43
C TRP A 174 -11.35 -13.90 -5.99
N ASN A 175 -10.92 -15.14 -6.19
CA ASN A 175 -11.65 -16.30 -5.71
C ASN A 175 -11.75 -16.32 -4.17
N LEU A 176 -10.70 -15.91 -3.46
CA LEU A 176 -10.74 -15.75 -2.01
C LEU A 176 -11.75 -14.67 -1.60
N TYR A 177 -11.75 -13.53 -2.29
CA TYR A 177 -12.74 -12.49 -2.04
C TYR A 177 -14.17 -13.00 -2.26
N CYS A 178 -14.45 -13.65 -3.39
CA CYS A 178 -15.78 -14.19 -3.66
C CYS A 178 -16.22 -15.19 -2.58
N LYS A 179 -15.28 -15.99 -2.08
CA LYS A 179 -15.57 -16.99 -1.05
C LYS A 179 -15.82 -16.37 0.35
N TYR A 180 -15.12 -15.28 0.68
CA TYR A 180 -15.16 -14.63 2.00
C TYR A 180 -15.63 -13.19 1.92
N GLN A 181 -16.54 -12.90 0.98
CA GLN A 181 -16.98 -11.55 0.63
C GLN A 181 -17.53 -10.78 1.84
N GLN A 182 -18.30 -11.45 2.71
CA GLN A 182 -18.93 -10.80 3.85
C GLN A 182 -17.87 -10.27 4.84
N GLN A 183 -16.89 -11.11 5.21
CA GLN A 183 -15.80 -10.71 6.12
C GLN A 183 -14.93 -9.62 5.49
N ALA A 184 -14.55 -9.81 4.22
CA ALA A 184 -13.74 -8.83 3.50
C ALA A 184 -14.44 -7.47 3.40
N ASN A 185 -15.71 -7.41 3.04
CA ASN A 185 -16.47 -6.17 2.95
C ASN A 185 -16.60 -5.47 4.29
N ARG A 186 -16.71 -6.20 5.39
CA ARG A 186 -16.74 -5.63 6.73
C ARG A 186 -15.41 -4.90 7.04
N ILE A 187 -14.28 -5.49 6.71
CA ILE A 187 -12.95 -4.87 6.85
C ILE A 187 -12.83 -3.64 5.95
N LEU A 188 -13.20 -3.77 4.68
CA LEU A 188 -13.11 -2.69 3.69
C LEU A 188 -13.98 -1.48 4.08
N ALA A 189 -15.16 -1.73 4.64
CA ALA A 189 -16.08 -0.67 5.06
C ALA A 189 -15.65 0.02 6.37
N SER A 190 -14.84 -0.63 7.21
CA SER A 190 -14.37 -0.09 8.49
C SER A 190 -12.93 0.40 8.40
N HIS A 191 -11.98 -0.52 8.45
CA HIS A 191 -10.55 -0.20 8.56
C HIS A 191 -9.93 0.34 7.27
N TRP A 192 -10.52 -0.02 6.12
CA TRP A 192 -9.98 0.32 4.79
C TRP A 192 -10.89 1.22 3.97
N LYS A 193 -11.82 1.91 4.62
CA LYS A 193 -12.74 2.83 3.93
C LYS A 193 -11.99 3.90 3.14
N CYS A 194 -10.94 4.49 3.71
CA CYS A 194 -10.11 5.47 3.03
C CYS A 194 -9.46 4.93 1.74
N ASP A 195 -9.07 3.65 1.74
CA ASP A 195 -8.51 3.01 0.55
C ASP A 195 -9.56 2.81 -0.54
N MET A 196 -10.79 2.48 -0.17
CA MET A 196 -11.90 2.36 -1.11
C MET A 196 -12.23 3.71 -1.74
N ASP A 197 -12.28 4.77 -0.93
CA ASP A 197 -12.51 6.13 -1.40
C ASP A 197 -11.38 6.58 -2.35
N LEU A 198 -10.13 6.36 -1.98
CA LEU A 198 -8.95 6.65 -2.80
C LEU A 198 -8.97 5.89 -4.14
N TRP A 199 -9.38 4.63 -4.14
CA TRP A 199 -9.42 3.80 -5.35
C TRP A 199 -10.49 4.26 -6.34
N HIS A 200 -11.64 4.67 -5.83
CA HIS A 200 -12.77 5.11 -6.66
C HIS A 200 -12.61 6.55 -7.13
N ASN A 201 -11.99 7.40 -6.32
CA ASN A 201 -11.80 8.82 -6.64
C ASN A 201 -10.37 9.30 -6.32
N PRO A 202 -9.35 8.87 -7.09
CA PRO A 202 -7.95 9.20 -6.80
C PRO A 202 -7.61 10.70 -6.99
N LEU A 203 -8.47 11.48 -7.60
CA LEU A 203 -8.33 12.92 -7.80
C LEU A 203 -9.30 13.74 -6.94
N GLY A 204 -10.23 13.07 -6.25
CA GLY A 204 -11.20 13.72 -5.39
C GLY A 204 -10.55 14.27 -4.13
N GLU A 205 -11.18 15.27 -3.57
CA GLU A 205 -10.78 15.95 -2.33
C GLU A 205 -10.49 14.95 -1.21
N VAL A 206 -9.24 14.53 -1.12
CA VAL A 206 -8.70 13.77 0.02
C VAL A 206 -8.63 14.67 1.27
N ASP A 207 -9.03 15.96 1.11
CA ASP A 207 -8.98 16.98 2.15
C ASP A 207 -9.79 16.67 3.41
N ASN A 208 -10.73 15.72 3.32
CA ASN A 208 -11.58 15.32 4.44
C ASN A 208 -11.22 13.96 5.05
N LEU A 209 -10.14 13.31 4.63
CA LEU A 209 -9.78 11.94 5.05
C LEU A 209 -8.58 11.85 6.01
N LEU A 210 -7.97 12.99 6.35
CA LEU A 210 -6.84 13.06 7.30
C LEU A 210 -7.20 13.79 8.57
#